data_834473425795b836c6b65c27e4790681
#
_entry.id   834473425795b836c6b65c27e4790681
#
_cell.length_a   1.000
_cell.length_b   1.000
_cell.length_c   1.000
_cell.angle_alpha   90.00
_cell.angle_beta   90.00
_cell.angle_gamma   90.00
#
_symmetry.space_group_name_H-M   'P 1'
#
loop_
_entity.id
_entity.type
_entity.pdbx_description
1 polymer ?
#
loop_
_entity_poly.entity_id
_entity_poly.type
_entity_poly.pdbx_seq_one_letter_code
_entity_poly.pdbx_strand_id
1 'polypeptide(L)'
;MRRSLLALLAALLALPSVVLAPVASAEVAVQAYALPPGGGPHDVAVGADGIVWYTAQRTGQLGRLDPASGQVDLIPLGPGAAPHGVIIGPDAAPWVTEGGTNSIVRVDPRTREVKRWPLPEARGYVNLNTATFDKRGRIWFTGQNGIYGRLDPATGAMQVWDAPKGRGAYGIATTPDGDVYYASLAGSHIARVDLDTGAATVIEPPTKGQGARRVWSDSRGRIWVSEWNSGNVSRYDPKARDWKTWKLPGDSPRAYAVYVDDKDKVWLSEWSANAMVRFDPETEKFEAFPSDRRGANVRQILGRPGEVWAPESGADRLVVYRMK
;
A
#
# COMPACT_ATOMS: atom_id res chain seq x y z
N MET A 1 -12.68 39.80 78.58
CA MET A 1 -11.99 38.80 77.72
C MET A 1 -12.91 38.50 76.53
N ARG A 2 -12.67 39.11 75.37
CA ARG A 2 -13.43 38.87 74.12
C ARG A 2 -12.50 38.18 73.14
N ARG A 3 -12.82 36.95 72.72
CA ARG A 3 -12.10 36.19 71.68
C ARG A 3 -12.81 36.49 70.34
N SER A 4 -12.07 37.08 69.38
CA SER A 4 -12.51 37.29 68.00
C SER A 4 -12.17 36.07 67.17
N LEU A 5 -13.16 35.40 66.57
CA LEU A 5 -12.98 34.39 65.53
C LEU A 5 -12.78 35.11 64.17
N LEU A 6 -11.63 34.91 63.55
CA LEU A 6 -11.44 35.18 62.10
C LEU A 6 -11.95 33.99 61.30
N ALA A 7 -12.93 34.25 60.45
CA ALA A 7 -13.36 33.28 59.42
C ALA A 7 -12.56 33.53 58.15
N LEU A 8 -11.79 32.53 57.70
CA LEU A 8 -11.13 32.50 56.40
C LEU A 8 -12.16 32.04 55.34
N LEU A 9 -12.49 32.93 54.39
CA LEU A 9 -13.23 32.57 53.16
C LEU A 9 -12.23 32.06 52.15
N ALA A 10 -12.29 30.77 51.83
CA ALA A 10 -11.56 30.19 50.66
C ALA A 10 -12.40 30.36 49.41
N ALA A 11 -11.99 31.23 48.50
CA ALA A 11 -12.59 31.38 47.17
C ALA A 11 -12.04 30.26 46.25
N LEU A 12 -12.87 29.28 45.93
CA LEU A 12 -12.58 28.32 44.84
C LEU A 12 -12.72 29.05 43.47
N LEU A 13 -11.61 29.28 42.82
CA LEU A 13 -11.60 29.65 41.42
C LEU A 13 -11.88 28.44 40.57
N ALA A 14 -13.09 28.34 40.01
CA ALA A 14 -13.42 27.33 39.00
C ALA A 14 -12.78 27.74 37.66
N LEU A 15 -11.76 27.02 37.23
CA LEU A 15 -11.20 27.13 35.87
C LEU A 15 -12.21 26.56 34.87
N PRO A 16 -12.53 27.29 33.77
CA PRO A 16 -13.40 26.72 32.76
C PRO A 16 -12.68 25.58 32.04
N SER A 17 -13.29 24.38 32.09
CA SER A 17 -12.86 23.25 31.28
C SER A 17 -13.12 23.58 29.81
N VAL A 18 -12.06 23.83 29.06
CA VAL A 18 -12.13 23.93 27.60
C VAL A 18 -12.36 22.52 27.07
N VAL A 19 -13.61 22.19 26.76
CA VAL A 19 -13.96 21.01 25.98
C VAL A 19 -13.52 21.30 24.54
N LEU A 20 -12.37 20.77 24.14
CA LEU A 20 -11.99 20.71 22.75
C LEU A 20 -13.00 19.82 22.02
N ALA A 21 -13.93 20.42 21.29
CA ALA A 21 -14.77 19.69 20.37
C ALA A 21 -13.87 18.98 19.34
N PRO A 22 -14.14 17.71 18.97
CA PRO A 22 -13.42 17.06 17.91
C PRO A 22 -13.62 17.88 16.63
N VAL A 23 -12.53 18.43 16.08
CA VAL A 23 -12.54 19.01 14.75
C VAL A 23 -12.80 17.85 13.80
N ALA A 24 -14.04 17.69 13.38
CA ALA A 24 -14.37 16.80 12.28
C ALA A 24 -13.57 17.29 11.07
N SER A 25 -12.64 16.49 10.58
CA SER A 25 -11.93 16.77 9.34
C SER A 25 -12.96 16.80 8.21
N ALA A 26 -13.37 18.01 7.83
CA ALA A 26 -14.39 18.23 6.79
C ALA A 26 -13.88 17.88 5.37
N GLU A 27 -12.62 17.45 5.26
CA GLU A 27 -11.94 17.26 3.98
C GLU A 27 -11.94 15.83 3.44
N VAL A 28 -12.21 14.80 4.26
CA VAL A 28 -12.18 13.40 3.85
C VAL A 28 -13.49 12.70 4.20
N ALA A 29 -14.19 12.20 3.17
CA ALA A 29 -15.36 11.35 3.34
C ALA A 29 -14.93 9.87 3.27
N VAL A 30 -15.43 9.05 4.20
CA VAL A 30 -15.11 7.62 4.28
C VAL A 30 -16.35 6.80 3.96
N GLN A 31 -16.22 5.83 3.04
CA GLN A 31 -17.29 4.91 2.66
C GLN A 31 -16.75 3.49 2.60
N ALA A 32 -17.50 2.53 3.11
CA ALA A 32 -17.16 1.11 3.07
C ALA A 32 -18.12 0.34 2.15
N TYR A 33 -17.57 -0.64 1.44
CA TYR A 33 -18.28 -1.59 0.60
C TYR A 33 -18.03 -3.00 1.14
N ALA A 34 -19.12 -3.69 1.52
CA ALA A 34 -19.03 -5.09 1.93
C ALA A 34 -18.71 -5.98 0.74
N LEU A 35 -17.84 -6.95 0.95
CA LEU A 35 -17.46 -7.94 -0.04
C LEU A 35 -18.01 -9.31 0.34
N PRO A 36 -18.09 -10.27 -0.59
CA PRO A 36 -18.38 -11.65 -0.26
C PRO A 36 -17.42 -12.19 0.82
N PRO A 37 -17.96 -12.87 1.85
CA PRO A 37 -17.17 -13.26 3.01
C PRO A 37 -16.11 -14.32 2.69
N GLY A 38 -15.02 -14.31 3.43
CA GLY A 38 -13.95 -15.29 3.36
C GLY A 38 -12.87 -15.00 2.32
N GLY A 39 -13.05 -13.98 1.47
CA GLY A 39 -12.11 -13.64 0.41
C GLY A 39 -10.78 -13.08 0.91
N GLY A 40 -10.81 -12.34 2.01
CA GLY A 40 -9.63 -11.68 2.57
C GLY A 40 -8.97 -10.75 1.54
N PRO A 41 -9.62 -9.61 1.17
CA PRO A 41 -9.10 -8.71 0.14
C PRO A 41 -7.69 -8.25 0.50
N HIS A 42 -6.75 -8.37 -0.46
CA HIS A 42 -5.34 -8.12 -0.18
C HIS A 42 -4.83 -6.83 -0.84
N ASP A 43 -4.81 -6.76 -2.15
CA ASP A 43 -4.43 -5.55 -2.89
C ASP A 43 -5.64 -5.01 -3.66
N VAL A 44 -5.63 -3.72 -3.99
CA VAL A 44 -6.69 -3.02 -4.71
C VAL A 44 -6.11 -2.19 -5.84
N ALA A 45 -6.84 -2.06 -6.95
CA ALA A 45 -6.50 -1.15 -8.04
C ALA A 45 -7.77 -0.55 -8.64
N VAL A 46 -7.72 0.72 -9.05
CA VAL A 46 -8.87 1.44 -9.59
C VAL A 46 -8.69 1.68 -11.08
N GLY A 47 -9.61 1.16 -11.88
CA GLY A 47 -9.66 1.40 -13.32
C GLY A 47 -10.07 2.84 -13.67
N ALA A 48 -9.68 3.30 -14.85
CA ALA A 48 -10.10 4.60 -15.36
C ALA A 48 -11.62 4.70 -15.57
N ASP A 49 -12.29 3.56 -15.76
CA ASP A 49 -13.74 3.41 -15.84
C ASP A 49 -14.45 3.52 -14.48
N GLY A 50 -13.70 3.69 -13.40
CA GLY A 50 -14.22 3.78 -12.04
C GLY A 50 -14.42 2.43 -11.35
N ILE A 51 -14.24 1.33 -12.04
CA ILE A 51 -14.31 -0.02 -11.46
C ILE A 51 -13.12 -0.25 -10.55
N VAL A 52 -13.38 -0.89 -9.41
CA VAL A 52 -12.36 -1.22 -8.41
C VAL A 52 -12.12 -2.72 -8.43
N TRP A 53 -10.87 -3.08 -8.71
CA TRP A 53 -10.40 -4.45 -8.72
C TRP A 53 -9.67 -4.77 -7.42
N TYR A 54 -9.83 -5.98 -6.91
CA TYR A 54 -9.14 -6.43 -5.70
C TYR A 54 -8.82 -7.92 -5.75
N THR A 55 -7.75 -8.32 -5.09
CA THR A 55 -7.41 -9.72 -4.96
C THR A 55 -8.11 -10.34 -3.76
N ALA A 56 -8.99 -11.32 -3.99
CA ALA A 56 -9.59 -12.17 -2.97
C ALA A 56 -8.66 -13.36 -2.71
N GLN A 57 -7.57 -13.12 -1.96
CA GLN A 57 -6.43 -14.02 -1.87
C GLN A 57 -6.79 -15.41 -1.34
N ARG A 58 -7.65 -15.49 -0.33
CA ARG A 58 -8.00 -16.76 0.34
C ARG A 58 -8.87 -17.66 -0.52
N THR A 59 -9.65 -17.09 -1.44
CA THR A 59 -10.58 -17.82 -2.33
C THR A 59 -10.06 -17.98 -3.75
N GLY A 60 -8.84 -17.47 -4.05
CA GLY A 60 -8.22 -17.61 -5.37
C GLY A 60 -8.93 -16.86 -6.49
N GLN A 61 -9.52 -15.70 -6.18
CA GLN A 61 -10.35 -14.96 -7.11
C GLN A 61 -9.85 -13.52 -7.29
N LEU A 62 -10.17 -12.93 -8.43
CA LEU A 62 -10.12 -11.50 -8.66
C LEU A 62 -11.52 -10.92 -8.48
N GLY A 63 -11.68 -9.98 -7.55
CA GLY A 63 -12.93 -9.28 -7.33
C GLY A 63 -13.03 -8.01 -8.17
N ARG A 64 -14.24 -7.70 -8.61
CA ARG A 64 -14.61 -6.50 -9.36
C ARG A 64 -15.76 -5.83 -8.63
N LEU A 65 -15.54 -4.66 -8.08
CA LEU A 65 -16.56 -3.82 -7.45
C LEU A 65 -16.92 -2.67 -8.38
N ASP A 66 -18.21 -2.48 -8.63
CA ASP A 66 -18.73 -1.24 -9.18
C ASP A 66 -19.19 -0.33 -8.02
N PRO A 67 -18.47 0.77 -7.73
CA PRO A 67 -18.81 1.64 -6.60
C PRO A 67 -20.12 2.39 -6.76
N ALA A 68 -20.62 2.56 -7.99
CA ALA A 68 -21.88 3.27 -8.26
C ALA A 68 -23.10 2.44 -7.86
N SER A 69 -23.05 1.14 -8.12
CA SER A 69 -24.14 0.20 -7.79
C SER A 69 -23.89 -0.59 -6.51
N GLY A 70 -22.63 -0.68 -6.05
CA GLY A 70 -22.19 -1.57 -4.97
C GLY A 70 -22.11 -3.04 -5.39
N GLN A 71 -22.32 -3.36 -6.68
CA GLN A 71 -22.25 -4.74 -7.17
C GLN A 71 -20.83 -5.27 -7.17
N VAL A 72 -20.70 -6.52 -6.71
CA VAL A 72 -19.42 -7.25 -6.68
C VAL A 72 -19.53 -8.51 -7.53
N ASP A 73 -18.56 -8.67 -8.45
CA ASP A 73 -18.36 -9.88 -9.22
C ASP A 73 -17.04 -10.55 -8.80
N LEU A 74 -17.02 -11.88 -8.78
CA LEU A 74 -15.82 -12.67 -8.47
C LEU A 74 -15.43 -13.50 -9.70
N ILE A 75 -14.17 -13.38 -10.12
CA ILE A 75 -13.60 -14.06 -11.28
C ILE A 75 -12.60 -15.11 -10.75
N PRO A 76 -12.90 -16.42 -10.88
CA PRO A 76 -11.98 -17.47 -10.47
C PRO A 76 -10.68 -17.41 -11.28
N LEU A 77 -9.54 -17.47 -10.61
CA LEU A 77 -8.23 -17.51 -11.25
C LEU A 77 -7.70 -18.94 -11.46
N GLY A 78 -8.51 -19.93 -11.18
CA GLY A 78 -8.21 -21.35 -11.40
C GLY A 78 -7.71 -22.09 -10.15
N PRO A 79 -7.49 -23.41 -10.27
CA PRO A 79 -7.09 -24.24 -9.14
C PRO A 79 -5.75 -23.82 -8.54
N GLY A 80 -5.66 -23.80 -7.22
CA GLY A 80 -4.45 -23.42 -6.48
C GLY A 80 -4.11 -21.94 -6.48
N ALA A 81 -4.96 -21.10 -7.07
CA ALA A 81 -4.74 -19.64 -7.10
C ALA A 81 -4.76 -19.02 -5.69
N ALA A 82 -3.81 -18.14 -5.44
CA ALA A 82 -3.72 -17.29 -4.25
C ALA A 82 -3.20 -15.90 -4.69
N PRO A 83 -4.05 -15.07 -5.34
CA PRO A 83 -3.63 -13.79 -5.90
C PRO A 83 -3.19 -12.85 -4.79
N HIS A 84 -2.05 -12.16 -4.99
CA HIS A 84 -1.50 -11.25 -4.01
C HIS A 84 -1.69 -9.80 -4.45
N GLY A 85 -0.96 -9.34 -5.47
CA GLY A 85 -1.02 -7.98 -5.98
C GLY A 85 -1.96 -7.83 -7.17
N VAL A 86 -2.58 -6.66 -7.32
CA VAL A 86 -3.30 -6.25 -8.54
C VAL A 86 -2.95 -4.82 -8.91
N ILE A 87 -2.73 -4.58 -10.20
CA ILE A 87 -2.54 -3.24 -10.78
C ILE A 87 -3.31 -3.15 -12.10
N ILE A 88 -3.61 -1.93 -12.53
CA ILE A 88 -4.18 -1.70 -13.86
C ILE A 88 -3.03 -1.48 -14.85
N GLY A 89 -3.04 -2.26 -15.92
CA GLY A 89 -2.06 -2.13 -17.01
C GLY A 89 -2.38 -0.96 -17.95
N PRO A 90 -1.43 -0.63 -18.85
CA PRO A 90 -1.64 0.39 -19.88
C PRO A 90 -2.73 0.02 -20.89
N ASP A 91 -3.14 -1.25 -20.91
CA ASP A 91 -4.25 -1.82 -21.67
C ASP A 91 -5.60 -1.74 -20.93
N ALA A 92 -5.67 -1.02 -19.81
CA ALA A 92 -6.81 -0.87 -18.91
C ALA A 92 -7.30 -2.19 -18.27
N ALA A 93 -6.55 -3.28 -18.41
CA ALA A 93 -6.88 -4.57 -17.78
C ALA A 93 -6.23 -4.70 -16.40
N PRO A 94 -6.85 -5.45 -15.46
CA PRO A 94 -6.20 -5.84 -14.21
C PRO A 94 -5.13 -6.91 -14.47
N TRP A 95 -3.95 -6.66 -13.90
CA TRP A 95 -2.81 -7.57 -13.90
C TRP A 95 -2.51 -7.98 -12.46
N VAL A 96 -2.29 -9.27 -12.25
CA VAL A 96 -2.21 -9.89 -10.93
C VAL A 96 -0.88 -10.64 -10.75
N THR A 97 -0.22 -10.42 -9.63
CA THR A 97 0.82 -11.32 -9.15
C THR A 97 0.15 -12.49 -8.42
N GLU A 98 0.14 -13.64 -9.06
CA GLU A 98 -0.57 -14.82 -8.57
C GLU A 98 0.43 -15.75 -7.87
N GLY A 99 0.44 -15.71 -6.53
CA GLY A 99 1.41 -16.40 -5.69
C GLY A 99 1.18 -17.90 -5.60
N GLY A 100 -0.04 -18.38 -5.67
CA GLY A 100 -0.37 -19.79 -5.51
C GLY A 100 0.18 -20.67 -6.64
N THR A 101 0.06 -20.20 -7.89
CA THR A 101 0.56 -20.89 -9.08
C THR A 101 1.85 -20.26 -9.64
N ASN A 102 2.43 -19.31 -8.92
CA ASN A 102 3.71 -18.69 -9.29
C ASN A 102 3.69 -18.06 -10.67
N SER A 103 2.67 -17.22 -10.95
CA SER A 103 2.39 -16.70 -12.28
C SER A 103 2.09 -15.20 -12.26
N ILE A 104 2.32 -14.54 -13.40
CA ILE A 104 1.70 -13.25 -13.70
C ILE A 104 0.42 -13.51 -14.48
N VAL A 105 -0.67 -12.88 -14.10
CA VAL A 105 -1.99 -13.11 -14.68
C VAL A 105 -2.58 -11.79 -15.16
N ARG A 106 -3.20 -11.81 -16.34
CA ARG A 106 -4.03 -10.74 -16.86
C ARG A 106 -5.47 -11.24 -16.99
N VAL A 107 -6.41 -10.43 -16.56
CA VAL A 107 -7.82 -10.72 -16.78
C VAL A 107 -8.40 -9.68 -17.73
N ASP A 108 -9.09 -10.14 -18.78
CA ASP A 108 -9.79 -9.25 -19.69
C ASP A 108 -11.00 -8.64 -18.96
N PRO A 109 -11.12 -7.31 -18.84
CA PRO A 109 -12.17 -6.69 -18.04
C PRO A 109 -13.58 -6.90 -18.61
N ARG A 110 -13.70 -7.20 -19.91
CA ARG A 110 -14.97 -7.39 -20.61
C ARG A 110 -15.36 -8.85 -20.74
N THR A 111 -14.44 -9.70 -21.26
CA THR A 111 -14.71 -11.11 -21.51
C THR A 111 -14.47 -12.00 -20.31
N ARG A 112 -13.72 -11.49 -19.31
CA ARG A 112 -13.26 -12.22 -18.11
C ARG A 112 -12.29 -13.35 -18.42
N GLU A 113 -11.74 -13.38 -19.61
CA GLU A 113 -10.69 -14.34 -20.00
C GLU A 113 -9.45 -14.13 -19.13
N VAL A 114 -8.92 -15.23 -18.61
CA VAL A 114 -7.73 -15.27 -17.76
C VAL A 114 -6.54 -15.75 -18.57
N LYS A 115 -5.61 -14.85 -18.86
CA LYS A 115 -4.34 -15.17 -19.50
C LYS A 115 -3.24 -15.25 -18.45
N ARG A 116 -2.36 -16.25 -18.56
CA ARG A 116 -1.37 -16.59 -17.54
C ARG A 116 0.02 -16.76 -18.14
N TRP A 117 1.03 -16.24 -17.45
CA TRP A 117 2.45 -16.42 -17.72
C TRP A 117 3.12 -17.01 -16.47
N PRO A 118 3.35 -18.33 -16.44
CA PRO A 118 4.05 -18.97 -15.33
C PRO A 118 5.52 -18.52 -15.29
N LEU A 119 6.06 -18.40 -14.09
CA LEU A 119 7.49 -18.19 -13.89
C LEU A 119 8.25 -19.45 -14.29
N PRO A 120 9.55 -19.35 -14.67
CA PRO A 120 10.37 -20.50 -14.96
C PRO A 120 10.38 -21.50 -13.78
N GLU A 121 10.13 -22.79 -14.04
CA GLU A 121 10.03 -23.85 -13.02
C GLU A 121 11.27 -23.95 -12.12
N ALA A 122 12.46 -23.70 -12.68
CA ALA A 122 13.72 -23.70 -11.94
C ALA A 122 13.78 -22.71 -10.77
N ARG A 123 12.86 -21.74 -10.71
CA ARG A 123 12.78 -20.77 -9.61
C ARG A 123 12.04 -21.31 -8.38
N GLY A 124 11.30 -22.41 -8.50
CA GLY A 124 10.46 -22.92 -7.44
C GLY A 124 9.42 -21.91 -6.96
N TYR A 125 8.90 -22.08 -5.76
CA TYR A 125 7.94 -21.15 -5.17
C TYR A 125 8.62 -19.85 -4.71
N VAL A 126 8.33 -18.76 -5.38
CA VAL A 126 8.97 -17.45 -5.12
C VAL A 126 8.16 -16.51 -4.22
N ASN A 127 6.93 -16.87 -3.87
CA ASN A 127 6.03 -16.04 -3.07
C ASN A 127 5.84 -14.65 -3.69
N LEU A 128 5.25 -14.60 -4.88
CA LEU A 128 5.01 -13.37 -5.63
C LEU A 128 4.26 -12.33 -4.79
N ASN A 129 4.67 -11.07 -4.91
CA ASN A 129 4.13 -10.00 -4.10
C ASN A 129 3.47 -8.89 -4.93
N THR A 130 4.20 -7.89 -5.34
CA THR A 130 3.67 -6.68 -5.98
C THR A 130 4.20 -6.55 -7.40
N ALA A 131 3.48 -5.81 -8.25
CA ALA A 131 3.93 -5.48 -9.58
C ALA A 131 3.72 -3.99 -9.91
N THR A 132 4.45 -3.52 -10.92
CA THR A 132 4.30 -2.19 -11.51
C THR A 132 4.64 -2.24 -13.00
N PHE A 133 4.10 -1.31 -13.79
CA PHE A 133 4.50 -1.17 -15.19
C PHE A 133 5.57 -0.09 -15.34
N ASP A 134 6.56 -0.36 -16.20
CA ASP A 134 7.46 0.70 -16.68
C ASP A 134 6.85 1.46 -17.86
N LYS A 135 7.48 2.56 -18.27
CA LYS A 135 7.04 3.38 -19.41
C LYS A 135 7.10 2.67 -20.77
N ARG A 136 7.75 1.50 -20.85
CA ARG A 136 7.81 0.67 -22.05
C ARG A 136 6.70 -0.39 -22.09
N GLY A 137 5.78 -0.36 -21.10
CA GLY A 137 4.67 -1.30 -21.00
C GLY A 137 5.06 -2.69 -20.50
N ARG A 138 6.27 -2.85 -19.94
CA ARG A 138 6.69 -4.11 -19.32
C ARG A 138 6.29 -4.13 -17.86
N ILE A 139 5.83 -5.27 -17.38
CA ILE A 139 5.46 -5.46 -15.97
C ILE A 139 6.67 -5.97 -15.17
N TRP A 140 7.02 -5.24 -14.13
CA TRP A 140 8.03 -5.63 -13.14
C TRP A 140 7.35 -6.13 -11.89
N PHE A 141 7.90 -7.17 -11.27
CA PHE A 141 7.30 -7.83 -10.11
C PHE A 141 8.36 -8.25 -9.10
N THR A 142 7.93 -8.47 -7.87
CA THR A 142 8.77 -8.96 -6.76
C THR A 142 8.25 -10.29 -6.24
N GLY A 143 9.18 -11.09 -5.67
CA GLY A 143 8.88 -12.31 -4.93
C GLY A 143 9.66 -12.34 -3.61
N GLN A 144 8.95 -12.57 -2.52
CA GLN A 144 9.49 -12.46 -1.16
C GLN A 144 10.62 -13.46 -0.87
N ASN A 145 10.69 -14.56 -1.63
CA ASN A 145 11.76 -15.55 -1.50
C ASN A 145 13.08 -15.13 -2.17
N GLY A 146 13.21 -13.82 -2.49
CA GLY A 146 14.48 -13.22 -2.90
C GLY A 146 14.64 -13.07 -4.40
N ILE A 147 13.56 -12.80 -5.11
CA ILE A 147 13.60 -12.51 -6.54
C ILE A 147 12.89 -11.22 -6.89
N TYR A 148 13.23 -10.67 -8.03
CA TYR A 148 12.42 -9.74 -8.80
C TYR A 148 12.47 -10.14 -10.27
N GLY A 149 11.53 -9.67 -11.08
CA GLY A 149 11.45 -10.09 -12.46
C GLY A 149 10.73 -9.09 -13.34
N ARG A 150 10.77 -9.37 -14.63
CA ARG A 150 10.13 -8.59 -15.68
C ARG A 150 9.44 -9.50 -16.68
N LEU A 151 8.23 -9.19 -17.05
CA LEU A 151 7.51 -9.78 -18.18
C LEU A 151 7.26 -8.70 -19.23
N ASP A 152 7.55 -9.00 -20.47
CA ASP A 152 7.10 -8.22 -21.62
C ASP A 152 5.78 -8.79 -22.12
N PRO A 153 4.63 -8.10 -21.92
CA PRO A 153 3.34 -8.62 -22.35
C PRO A 153 3.18 -8.80 -23.87
N ALA A 154 3.92 -8.03 -24.67
CA ALA A 154 3.83 -8.07 -26.12
C ALA A 154 4.47 -9.33 -26.72
N THR A 155 5.57 -9.77 -26.13
CA THR A 155 6.32 -10.95 -26.58
C THR A 155 6.13 -12.18 -25.72
N GLY A 156 5.67 -12.01 -24.47
CA GLY A 156 5.63 -13.04 -23.46
C GLY A 156 6.99 -13.36 -22.82
N ALA A 157 8.05 -12.62 -23.22
CA ALA A 157 9.38 -12.85 -22.68
C ALA A 157 9.46 -12.48 -21.18
N MET A 158 9.92 -13.42 -20.38
CA MET A 158 10.07 -13.28 -18.93
C MET A 158 11.53 -13.42 -18.52
N GLN A 159 11.98 -12.52 -17.66
CA GLN A 159 13.29 -12.57 -17.02
C GLN A 159 13.13 -12.46 -15.50
N VAL A 160 13.90 -13.25 -14.76
CA VAL A 160 13.86 -13.30 -13.30
C VAL A 160 15.28 -13.25 -12.77
N TRP A 161 15.55 -12.34 -11.84
CA TRP A 161 16.83 -12.13 -11.20
C TRP A 161 16.75 -12.42 -9.69
N ASP A 162 17.87 -12.81 -9.12
CA ASP A 162 18.01 -12.92 -7.68
C ASP A 162 18.17 -11.51 -7.08
N ALA A 163 17.46 -11.24 -6.00
CA ALA A 163 17.60 -9.97 -5.30
C ALA A 163 18.98 -9.88 -4.61
N PRO A 164 19.71 -8.75 -4.70
CA PRO A 164 21.10 -8.64 -4.23
C PRO A 164 21.36 -9.04 -2.77
N LYS A 165 20.34 -8.89 -1.90
CA LYS A 165 20.41 -9.29 -0.48
C LYS A 165 19.48 -10.47 -0.15
N GLY A 166 19.11 -11.26 -1.13
CA GLY A 166 18.28 -12.43 -0.94
C GLY A 166 16.83 -12.11 -0.57
N ARG A 167 16.27 -12.85 0.38
CA ARG A 167 14.84 -12.78 0.74
C ARG A 167 14.39 -11.39 1.15
N GLY A 168 13.15 -11.06 0.82
CA GLY A 168 12.48 -9.85 1.30
C GLY A 168 12.00 -8.89 0.24
N ALA A 169 12.29 -9.08 -1.06
CA ALA A 169 11.76 -8.22 -2.12
C ALA A 169 10.23 -8.18 -2.04
N TYR A 170 9.64 -6.97 -1.84
CA TYR A 170 8.26 -6.79 -1.44
C TYR A 170 7.53 -5.77 -2.33
N GLY A 171 7.32 -4.54 -1.88
CA GLY A 171 6.68 -3.49 -2.66
C GLY A 171 7.55 -3.03 -3.83
N ILE A 172 6.92 -2.66 -4.94
CA ILE A 172 7.60 -2.12 -6.14
C ILE A 172 6.76 -1.00 -6.73
N ALA A 173 7.40 0.04 -7.22
CA ALA A 173 6.73 1.19 -7.84
C ALA A 173 7.58 1.81 -8.95
N THR A 174 6.90 2.52 -9.85
CA THR A 174 7.52 3.28 -10.94
C THR A 174 7.36 4.78 -10.66
N THR A 175 8.43 5.54 -10.87
CA THR A 175 8.40 7.00 -10.74
C THR A 175 7.77 7.68 -11.97
N PRO A 176 7.36 8.96 -11.88
CA PRO A 176 6.93 9.72 -13.05
C PRO A 176 7.96 9.78 -14.18
N ASP A 177 9.26 9.70 -13.87
CA ASP A 177 10.34 9.63 -14.87
C ASP A 177 10.51 8.23 -15.48
N GLY A 178 9.88 7.21 -14.89
CA GLY A 178 9.87 5.84 -15.38
C GLY A 178 10.88 4.91 -14.69
N ASP A 179 11.62 5.41 -13.69
CA ASP A 179 12.51 4.57 -12.88
C ASP A 179 11.71 3.61 -12.02
N VAL A 180 12.20 2.38 -11.88
CA VAL A 180 11.59 1.34 -11.06
C VAL A 180 12.38 1.13 -9.77
N TYR A 181 11.68 1.16 -8.65
CA TYR A 181 12.24 0.91 -7.31
C TYR A 181 11.45 -0.18 -6.61
N TYR A 182 12.14 -1.06 -5.86
CA TYR A 182 11.46 -1.99 -4.95
C TYR A 182 12.00 -1.85 -3.53
N ALA A 183 11.16 -2.22 -2.56
CA ALA A 183 11.52 -2.35 -1.16
C ALA A 183 11.85 -3.80 -0.83
N SER A 184 12.80 -4.00 0.10
CA SER A 184 13.11 -5.31 0.67
C SER A 184 12.80 -5.31 2.17
N LEU A 185 11.76 -6.04 2.56
CA LEU A 185 11.31 -6.11 3.95
C LEU A 185 12.35 -6.77 4.85
N ALA A 186 12.82 -7.96 4.48
CA ALA A 186 13.83 -8.66 5.27
C ALA A 186 15.23 -8.06 5.11
N GLY A 187 15.56 -7.55 3.91
CA GLY A 187 16.83 -6.88 3.63
C GLY A 187 16.92 -5.46 4.14
N SER A 188 15.81 -4.85 4.55
CA SER A 188 15.72 -3.47 5.10
C SER A 188 16.41 -2.41 4.23
N HIS A 189 16.12 -2.42 2.93
CA HIS A 189 16.64 -1.45 1.96
C HIS A 189 15.63 -1.20 0.83
N ILE A 190 15.89 -0.22 0.01
CA ILE A 190 15.27 -0.12 -1.31
C ILE A 190 16.30 -0.42 -2.41
N ALA A 191 15.84 -0.73 -3.61
CA ALA A 191 16.74 -0.90 -4.74
C ALA A 191 16.15 -0.26 -5.99
N ARG A 192 17.01 0.39 -6.79
CA ARG A 192 16.69 0.88 -8.13
C ARG A 192 17.06 -0.19 -9.14
N VAL A 193 16.15 -0.46 -10.07
CA VAL A 193 16.38 -1.43 -11.14
C VAL A 193 16.79 -0.72 -12.44
N ASP A 194 17.87 -1.18 -13.05
CA ASP A 194 18.22 -0.81 -14.41
C ASP A 194 17.28 -1.51 -15.39
N LEU A 195 16.53 -0.74 -16.17
CA LEU A 195 15.45 -1.26 -17.00
C LEU A 195 15.95 -2.03 -18.24
N ASP A 196 17.19 -1.85 -18.65
CA ASP A 196 17.77 -2.52 -19.80
C ASP A 196 18.43 -3.84 -19.42
N THR A 197 19.29 -3.80 -18.41
CA THR A 197 20.05 -4.97 -17.94
C THR A 197 19.32 -5.80 -16.89
N GLY A 198 18.36 -5.21 -16.17
CA GLY A 198 17.71 -5.81 -15.02
C GLY A 198 18.54 -5.73 -13.71
N ALA A 199 19.74 -5.16 -13.75
CA ALA A 199 20.58 -5.06 -12.55
C ALA A 199 19.95 -4.17 -11.47
N ALA A 200 19.95 -4.62 -10.22
CA ALA A 200 19.43 -3.85 -9.10
C ALA A 200 20.56 -3.24 -8.27
N THR A 201 20.48 -1.92 -8.06
CA THR A 201 21.39 -1.17 -7.18
C THR A 201 20.72 -0.94 -5.83
N VAL A 202 21.32 -1.50 -4.78
CA VAL A 202 20.86 -1.35 -3.39
C VAL A 202 21.12 0.08 -2.89
N ILE A 203 20.13 0.66 -2.22
CA ILE A 203 20.18 1.97 -1.58
C ILE A 203 19.84 1.77 -0.10
N GLU A 204 20.86 1.94 0.72
CA GLU A 204 20.74 1.71 2.17
C GLU A 204 20.05 2.91 2.83
N PRO A 205 19.07 2.67 3.70
CA PRO A 205 18.51 3.73 4.53
C PRO A 205 19.42 4.03 5.72
N PRO A 206 19.28 5.22 6.35
CA PRO A 206 20.04 5.57 7.55
C PRO A 206 19.66 4.70 8.77
N THR A 207 18.42 4.21 8.82
CA THR A 207 17.93 3.36 9.91
C THR A 207 18.16 1.89 9.58
N LYS A 208 19.04 1.23 10.32
CA LYS A 208 19.26 -0.22 10.18
C LYS A 208 18.03 -1.02 10.63
N GLY A 209 17.73 -2.10 9.90
CA GLY A 209 16.65 -3.02 10.29
C GLY A 209 15.24 -2.42 10.21
N GLN A 210 15.07 -1.33 9.47
CA GLN A 210 13.80 -0.60 9.37
C GLN A 210 12.62 -1.43 8.86
N GLY A 211 12.88 -2.49 8.09
CA GLY A 211 11.85 -3.30 7.48
C GLY A 211 11.10 -2.56 6.37
N ALA A 212 11.83 -2.10 5.34
CA ALA A 212 11.25 -1.45 4.16
C ALA A 212 10.23 -2.38 3.49
N ARG A 213 8.93 -2.05 3.59
CA ARG A 213 7.87 -2.97 3.17
C ARG A 213 7.27 -2.61 1.82
N ARG A 214 6.77 -1.39 1.67
CA ARG A 214 6.21 -0.89 0.42
C ARG A 214 6.91 0.39 0.01
N VAL A 215 6.87 0.66 -1.29
CA VAL A 215 7.36 1.91 -1.87
C VAL A 215 6.31 2.51 -2.77
N TRP A 216 6.32 3.84 -2.87
CA TRP A 216 5.56 4.60 -3.84
C TRP A 216 6.34 5.85 -4.24
N SER A 217 6.02 6.45 -5.38
CA SER A 217 6.65 7.69 -5.84
C SER A 217 5.70 8.87 -5.71
N ASP A 218 6.23 10.03 -5.36
CA ASP A 218 5.50 11.29 -5.49
C ASP A 218 5.68 11.92 -6.87
N SER A 219 5.01 13.08 -7.10
CA SER A 219 5.04 13.81 -8.37
C SER A 219 6.43 14.28 -8.78
N ARG A 220 7.37 14.40 -7.81
CA ARG A 220 8.76 14.83 -8.00
C ARG A 220 9.74 13.67 -8.23
N GLY A 221 9.24 12.43 -8.23
CA GLY A 221 10.05 11.22 -8.38
C GLY A 221 10.79 10.79 -7.12
N ARG A 222 10.45 11.33 -5.95
CA ARG A 222 10.99 10.88 -4.67
C ARG A 222 10.29 9.60 -4.23
N ILE A 223 11.02 8.72 -3.55
CA ILE A 223 10.54 7.39 -3.16
C ILE A 223 10.13 7.41 -1.70
N TRP A 224 8.86 7.17 -1.45
CA TRP A 224 8.30 7.01 -0.13
C TRP A 224 8.27 5.55 0.27
N VAL A 225 8.63 5.26 1.51
CA VAL A 225 8.83 3.90 2.03
C VAL A 225 8.06 3.73 3.34
N SER A 226 7.21 2.72 3.43
CA SER A 226 6.65 2.29 4.71
C SER A 226 7.63 1.37 5.43
N GLU A 227 7.90 1.64 6.71
CA GLU A 227 8.87 0.91 7.51
C GLU A 227 8.16 0.08 8.60
N TRP A 228 8.05 -1.20 8.35
CA TRP A 228 7.30 -2.10 9.23
C TRP A 228 7.92 -2.27 10.62
N ASN A 229 9.24 -2.40 10.71
CA ASN A 229 9.91 -2.68 11.97
C ASN A 229 10.13 -1.41 12.81
N SER A 230 10.54 -0.32 12.17
CA SER A 230 10.81 0.96 12.85
C SER A 230 9.53 1.74 13.13
N GLY A 231 8.44 1.49 12.38
CA GLY A 231 7.20 2.24 12.46
C GLY A 231 7.34 3.68 11.96
N ASN A 232 8.17 3.88 10.95
CA ASN A 232 8.37 5.18 10.31
C ASN A 232 7.76 5.18 8.90
N VAL A 233 7.67 6.38 8.33
CA VAL A 233 7.67 6.62 6.90
C VAL A 233 8.94 7.36 6.53
N SER A 234 9.61 6.89 5.48
CA SER A 234 10.83 7.54 4.97
C SER A 234 10.65 8.00 3.54
N ARG A 235 11.42 9.01 3.15
CA ARG A 235 11.51 9.51 1.78
C ARG A 235 12.97 9.48 1.33
N TYR A 236 13.23 8.83 0.22
CA TYR A 236 14.50 8.91 -0.50
C TYR A 236 14.36 9.88 -1.68
N ASP A 237 15.26 10.84 -1.80
CA ASP A 237 15.37 11.73 -2.97
C ASP A 237 16.50 11.23 -3.88
N PRO A 238 16.18 10.69 -5.08
CA PRO A 238 17.22 10.17 -5.97
C PRO A 238 18.18 11.23 -6.54
N LYS A 239 17.73 12.48 -6.61
CA LYS A 239 18.55 13.61 -7.13
C LYS A 239 19.56 14.08 -6.10
N ALA A 240 19.10 14.28 -4.86
CA ALA A 240 19.95 14.67 -3.74
C ALA A 240 20.72 13.48 -3.13
N ARG A 241 20.25 12.25 -3.37
CA ARG A 241 20.74 11.01 -2.74
C ARG A 241 20.67 11.05 -1.22
N ASP A 242 19.62 11.66 -0.69
CA ASP A 242 19.39 11.81 0.73
C ASP A 242 18.10 11.16 1.21
N TRP A 243 18.03 10.94 2.52
CA TRP A 243 16.88 10.37 3.20
C TRP A 243 16.31 11.36 4.22
N LYS A 244 14.98 11.35 4.34
CA LYS A 244 14.27 11.98 5.45
C LYS A 244 13.26 10.99 6.03
N THR A 245 13.13 10.97 7.36
CA THR A 245 12.33 9.96 8.08
C THR A 245 11.45 10.63 9.11
N TRP A 246 10.22 10.17 9.25
CA TRP A 246 9.25 10.63 10.25
C TRP A 246 8.65 9.44 10.97
N LYS A 247 8.54 9.54 12.28
CA LYS A 247 7.91 8.52 13.12
C LYS A 247 6.40 8.64 13.01
N LEU A 248 5.69 7.52 12.76
CA LEU A 248 4.24 7.49 12.83
C LEU A 248 3.77 7.70 14.29
N PRO A 249 2.57 8.27 14.49
CA PRO A 249 1.98 8.40 15.83
C PRO A 249 1.78 7.04 16.50
N GLY A 250 1.86 7.03 17.84
CA GLY A 250 1.69 5.84 18.68
C GLY A 250 2.98 5.26 19.21
N ASP A 251 2.86 4.33 20.18
CA ASP A 251 3.99 3.76 20.90
C ASP A 251 4.81 2.77 20.07
N SER A 252 4.13 1.93 19.31
CA SER A 252 4.75 0.87 18.50
C SER A 252 4.07 0.75 17.13
N PRO A 253 4.10 1.80 16.30
CA PRO A 253 3.43 1.79 15.02
C PRO A 253 4.05 0.79 14.05
N ARG A 254 3.22 0.28 13.13
CA ARG A 254 3.62 -0.66 12.08
C ARG A 254 3.05 -0.22 10.73
N ALA A 255 3.86 0.49 9.97
CA ALA A 255 3.50 0.94 8.64
C ALA A 255 3.53 -0.22 7.64
N TYR A 256 2.37 -0.62 7.12
CA TYR A 256 2.28 -1.70 6.13
C TYR A 256 2.34 -1.16 4.70
N ALA A 257 1.35 -0.41 4.28
CA ALA A 257 1.25 0.16 2.93
C ALA A 257 1.76 1.61 2.91
N VAL A 258 2.11 2.07 1.71
CA VAL A 258 2.32 3.47 1.39
C VAL A 258 1.80 3.76 -0.01
N TYR A 259 1.10 4.87 -0.15
CA TYR A 259 0.61 5.43 -1.41
C TYR A 259 0.70 6.96 -1.34
N VAL A 260 1.01 7.62 -2.45
CA VAL A 260 1.03 9.08 -2.54
C VAL A 260 -0.09 9.51 -3.48
N ASP A 261 -0.97 10.39 -3.01
CA ASP A 261 -2.10 10.86 -3.78
C ASP A 261 -1.72 11.99 -4.77
N ASP A 262 -2.68 12.44 -5.56
CA ASP A 262 -2.52 13.47 -6.57
C ASP A 262 -2.19 14.88 -6.02
N LYS A 263 -2.28 15.05 -4.69
CA LYS A 263 -1.84 16.27 -3.97
C LYS A 263 -0.53 16.06 -3.20
N ASP A 264 0.23 15.02 -3.55
CA ASP A 264 1.48 14.63 -2.86
C ASP A 264 1.32 14.37 -1.35
N LYS A 265 0.11 14.03 -0.87
CA LYS A 265 -0.07 13.57 0.49
C LYS A 265 0.19 12.07 0.58
N VAL A 266 0.86 11.65 1.64
CA VAL A 266 1.30 10.25 1.82
C VAL A 266 0.31 9.50 2.68
N TRP A 267 -0.28 8.46 2.14
CA TRP A 267 -1.20 7.58 2.84
C TRP A 267 -0.51 6.29 3.25
N LEU A 268 -0.78 5.86 4.48
CA LEU A 268 -0.23 4.64 5.06
C LEU A 268 -1.34 3.84 5.73
N SER A 269 -1.21 2.51 5.71
CA SER A 269 -1.97 1.68 6.62
C SER A 269 -1.12 1.39 7.86
N GLU A 270 -1.64 1.75 9.04
CA GLU A 270 -0.99 1.56 10.33
C GLU A 270 -1.70 0.45 11.10
N TRP A 271 -1.00 -0.69 11.25
CA TRP A 271 -1.61 -1.92 11.76
C TRP A 271 -1.80 -1.95 13.26
N SER A 272 -0.91 -1.32 14.04
CA SER A 272 -1.02 -1.32 15.51
C SER A 272 -2.19 -0.47 15.99
N ALA A 273 -2.41 0.69 15.36
CA ALA A 273 -3.57 1.54 15.65
C ALA A 273 -4.84 1.10 14.91
N ASN A 274 -4.75 0.12 14.01
CA ASN A 274 -5.86 -0.31 13.16
C ASN A 274 -6.49 0.88 12.39
N ALA A 275 -5.65 1.67 11.73
CA ALA A 275 -6.05 2.93 11.11
C ALA A 275 -5.39 3.13 9.74
N MET A 276 -6.02 3.94 8.91
CA MET A 276 -5.32 4.65 7.84
C MET A 276 -4.72 5.93 8.41
N VAL A 277 -3.56 6.32 7.89
CA VAL A 277 -2.86 7.53 8.30
C VAL A 277 -2.50 8.34 7.06
N ARG A 278 -2.82 9.63 7.05
CA ARG A 278 -2.40 10.60 6.05
C ARG A 278 -1.28 11.46 6.63
N PHE A 279 -0.19 11.57 5.91
CA PHE A 279 0.93 12.45 6.25
C PHE A 279 1.03 13.57 5.22
N ASP A 280 1.14 14.80 5.69
CA ASP A 280 1.40 15.97 4.87
C ASP A 280 2.90 16.33 4.91
N PRO A 281 3.65 16.11 3.81
CA PRO A 281 5.08 16.39 3.78
C PRO A 281 5.47 17.87 3.90
N GLU A 282 4.52 18.81 3.65
CA GLU A 282 4.78 20.24 3.73
C GLU A 282 4.70 20.76 5.17
N THR A 283 3.70 20.27 5.91
CA THR A 283 3.47 20.67 7.31
C THR A 283 4.04 19.67 8.31
N GLU A 284 4.47 18.49 7.84
CA GLU A 284 4.96 17.33 8.63
C GLU A 284 3.94 16.84 9.66
N LYS A 285 2.65 17.00 9.37
CA LYS A 285 1.56 16.59 10.25
C LYS A 285 0.95 15.25 9.81
N PHE A 286 0.58 14.45 10.80
CA PHE A 286 -0.16 13.22 10.62
C PHE A 286 -1.61 13.41 10.99
N GLU A 287 -2.49 12.78 10.23
CA GLU A 287 -3.91 12.64 10.52
C GLU A 287 -4.29 11.17 10.46
N ALA A 288 -5.01 10.67 11.47
CA ALA A 288 -5.39 9.27 11.56
C ALA A 288 -6.90 9.09 11.34
N PHE A 289 -7.24 8.01 10.62
CA PHE A 289 -8.60 7.57 10.31
C PHE A 289 -8.76 6.12 10.83
N PRO A 290 -9.14 5.94 12.12
CA PRO A 290 -9.33 4.61 12.70
C PRO A 290 -10.42 3.83 11.96
N SER A 291 -10.18 2.53 11.73
CA SER A 291 -11.23 1.66 11.21
C SER A 291 -12.30 1.43 12.28
N ASP A 292 -13.57 1.43 11.87
CA ASP A 292 -14.72 1.05 12.70
C ASP A 292 -14.81 -0.48 12.91
N ARG A 293 -13.90 -1.26 12.32
CA ARG A 293 -13.81 -2.72 12.46
C ARG A 293 -12.52 -3.12 13.18
N ARG A 294 -12.62 -3.94 14.21
CA ARG A 294 -11.45 -4.53 14.87
C ARG A 294 -10.70 -5.43 13.89
N GLY A 295 -9.37 -5.32 13.89
CA GLY A 295 -8.52 -6.18 13.08
C GLY A 295 -8.78 -6.04 11.59
N ALA A 296 -9.03 -4.83 11.12
CA ALA A 296 -9.25 -4.51 9.71
C ALA A 296 -8.12 -5.03 8.82
N ASN A 297 -6.88 -4.98 9.33
CA ASN A 297 -5.69 -5.49 8.65
C ASN A 297 -5.59 -4.98 7.20
N VAL A 298 -5.61 -3.65 7.04
CA VAL A 298 -5.51 -3.01 5.74
C VAL A 298 -4.20 -3.39 5.06
N ARG A 299 -4.29 -3.98 3.87
CA ARG A 299 -3.15 -4.45 3.07
C ARG A 299 -2.66 -3.33 2.14
N GLN A 300 -2.34 -3.63 0.87
CA GLN A 300 -1.88 -2.62 -0.07
C GLN A 300 -3.00 -1.69 -0.48
N ILE A 301 -2.72 -0.40 -0.43
CA ILE A 301 -3.62 0.68 -0.82
C ILE A 301 -3.18 1.26 -2.16
N LEU A 302 -4.14 1.61 -2.99
CA LEU A 302 -3.96 2.39 -4.20
C LEU A 302 -5.14 3.34 -4.37
N GLY A 303 -5.01 4.31 -5.28
CA GLY A 303 -6.05 5.28 -5.52
C GLY A 303 -6.04 5.83 -6.93
N ARG A 304 -6.84 6.86 -7.12
CA ARG A 304 -6.91 7.74 -8.28
C ARG A 304 -7.09 9.17 -7.78
N PRO A 305 -7.01 10.21 -8.64
CA PRO A 305 -7.21 11.58 -8.18
C PRO A 305 -8.46 11.74 -7.32
N GLY A 306 -8.29 12.28 -6.12
CA GLY A 306 -9.36 12.49 -5.14
C GLY A 306 -9.80 11.24 -4.35
N GLU A 307 -9.24 10.04 -4.57
CA GLU A 307 -9.63 8.82 -3.85
C GLU A 307 -8.45 7.96 -3.45
N VAL A 308 -8.51 7.39 -2.25
CA VAL A 308 -7.62 6.32 -1.78
C VAL A 308 -8.46 5.13 -1.33
N TRP A 309 -8.15 3.95 -1.85
CA TRP A 309 -8.85 2.70 -1.57
C TRP A 309 -8.01 1.77 -0.70
N ALA A 310 -8.64 1.20 0.30
CA ALA A 310 -8.02 0.37 1.33
C ALA A 310 -8.75 -0.98 1.46
N PRO A 311 -8.12 -2.10 1.13
CA PRO A 311 -8.69 -3.43 1.35
C PRO A 311 -8.50 -3.84 2.80
N GLU A 312 -9.60 -4.01 3.53
CA GLU A 312 -9.60 -4.52 4.90
C GLU A 312 -9.72 -6.04 4.91
N SER A 313 -8.58 -6.74 4.87
CA SER A 313 -8.51 -8.19 4.73
C SER A 313 -9.08 -8.97 5.93
N GLY A 314 -9.17 -8.34 7.08
CA GLY A 314 -9.77 -8.92 8.28
C GLY A 314 -11.26 -8.70 8.41
N ALA A 315 -11.86 -7.86 7.54
CA ALA A 315 -13.26 -7.47 7.61
C ALA A 315 -14.04 -7.74 6.32
N ASP A 316 -13.40 -8.35 5.31
CA ASP A 316 -13.97 -8.63 3.97
C ASP A 316 -14.70 -7.41 3.39
N ARG A 317 -14.00 -6.26 3.28
CA ARG A 317 -14.55 -5.04 2.70
C ARG A 317 -13.48 -4.17 2.04
N LEU A 318 -13.90 -3.29 1.15
CA LEU A 318 -13.09 -2.18 0.64
C LEU A 318 -13.58 -0.87 1.28
N VAL A 319 -12.65 -0.03 1.67
CA VAL A 319 -12.94 1.30 2.21
C VAL A 319 -12.32 2.33 1.30
N VAL A 320 -13.08 3.37 0.95
CA VAL A 320 -12.58 4.52 0.17
C VAL A 320 -12.57 5.77 1.02
N TYR A 321 -11.48 6.49 0.92
CA TYR A 321 -11.24 7.82 1.48
C TYR A 321 -11.29 8.81 0.33
N ARG A 322 -12.33 9.67 0.30
CA ARG A 322 -12.53 10.69 -0.74
C ARG A 322 -12.15 12.06 -0.22
N MET A 323 -11.17 12.67 -0.86
CA MET A 323 -10.77 14.05 -0.60
C MET A 323 -11.76 15.01 -1.29
N LYS A 324 -12.23 15.99 -0.54
CA LYS A 324 -13.12 17.04 -1.04
C LYS A 324 -12.32 18.22 -1.61
#